data_072ae9f368ce5e80577d677de38c3415
#
_entry.id   072ae9f368ce5e80577d677de38c3415
#
_cell.length_a   1.000
_cell.length_b   1.000
_cell.length_c   1.000
_cell.angle_alpha   90.00
_cell.angle_beta   90.00
_cell.angle_gamma   90.00
#
_symmetry.space_group_name_H-M   'P 1'
#
loop_
_entity.id
_entity.type
_entity.pdbx_description
1 polymer ?
#
loop_
_entity_poly.entity_id
_entity_poly.type
_entity_poly.pdbx_seq_one_letter_code
_entity_poly.pdbx_strand_id
1 'polypeptide(L)'
;MPLGTYARIGLLCVIAPLGLQVAQSVRFGEACVRVVDVGQGSAAMIDTARHRMLVDTGPRFGSGDVGRSHILPLLRSTGPHELDLTLLSHTDLDHAGGLVFFQSYFPSTPSIGPDNCVNGNSWFWDGVRFTTLQAEGLTTDNDRSCTLLMETQNQTAYFSGDISKQAEQLLLTRLPHDVSLLLAPHHGSASSSSMPFVRQLAPEVVVYSAGKANRYGHPHPRVVRRYSWEGTRQLNTAENGAIQWCSAMPNVVHAQRDGD
;
A
#
# COMPACT_ATOMS: atom_id res chain seq x y z
N MET A 1 -24.66 45.03 -19.59
CA MET A 1 -23.37 45.46 -20.14
C MET A 1 -22.51 44.20 -20.37
N PRO A 2 -21.94 43.96 -21.55
CA PRO A 2 -21.06 42.82 -21.75
C PRO A 2 -19.77 43.03 -20.96
N LEU A 3 -19.36 41.98 -20.25
CA LEU A 3 -18.07 41.96 -19.55
C LEU A 3 -16.93 42.30 -20.54
N GLY A 4 -16.11 43.25 -20.20
CA GLY A 4 -15.00 43.69 -21.06
C GLY A 4 -14.00 42.53 -21.29
N THR A 5 -13.23 42.63 -22.37
CA THR A 5 -12.31 41.54 -22.84
C THR A 5 -11.35 41.10 -21.75
N TYR A 6 -10.84 42.00 -20.91
CA TYR A 6 -9.95 41.67 -19.79
C TYR A 6 -10.62 40.87 -18.67
N ALA A 7 -11.93 41.12 -18.40
CA ALA A 7 -12.67 40.37 -17.42
C ALA A 7 -12.96 38.91 -17.91
N ARG A 8 -13.09 38.72 -19.21
CA ARG A 8 -13.25 37.38 -19.82
C ARG A 8 -11.95 36.61 -19.82
N ILE A 9 -10.81 37.27 -20.05
CA ILE A 9 -9.48 36.64 -19.97
C ILE A 9 -9.16 36.32 -18.50
N GLY A 10 -9.43 37.22 -17.57
CA GLY A 10 -9.25 36.96 -16.13
C GLY A 10 -10.09 35.77 -15.63
N LEU A 11 -11.34 35.62 -16.08
CA LEU A 11 -12.20 34.51 -15.73
C LEU A 11 -11.67 33.18 -16.32
N LEU A 12 -11.17 33.19 -17.55
CA LEU A 12 -10.52 32.03 -18.16
C LEU A 12 -9.25 31.60 -17.41
N CYS A 13 -8.43 32.54 -16.92
CA CYS A 13 -7.24 32.24 -16.12
C CYS A 13 -7.57 31.70 -14.73
N VAL A 14 -8.73 32.03 -14.15
CA VAL A 14 -9.17 31.49 -12.84
C VAL A 14 -9.79 30.09 -12.99
N ILE A 15 -10.44 29.80 -14.12
CA ILE A 15 -11.10 28.52 -14.37
C ILE A 15 -10.11 27.47 -14.93
N ALA A 16 -9.06 27.91 -15.65
CA ALA A 16 -8.07 27.01 -16.26
C ALA A 16 -7.33 26.09 -15.25
N PRO A 17 -6.94 26.53 -14.04
CA PRO A 17 -6.36 25.62 -13.06
C PRO A 17 -7.35 24.68 -12.38
N LEU A 18 -8.66 24.98 -12.40
CA LEU A 18 -9.69 24.11 -11.81
C LEU A 18 -10.04 22.89 -12.69
N GLY A 19 -9.66 22.90 -13.96
CA GLY A 19 -9.97 21.84 -14.92
C GLY A 19 -8.86 20.82 -15.18
N LEU A 20 -7.68 20.97 -14.55
CA LEU A 20 -6.49 20.15 -14.88
C LEU A 20 -6.03 19.17 -13.80
N GLN A 21 -6.87 18.86 -12.81
CA GLN A 21 -6.70 17.60 -12.10
C GLN A 21 -7.23 16.47 -13.00
N VAL A 22 -6.45 16.11 -14.03
CA VAL A 22 -6.64 14.84 -14.73
C VAL A 22 -6.35 13.76 -13.69
N ALA A 23 -7.39 13.12 -13.17
CA ALA A 23 -7.22 11.88 -12.44
C ALA A 23 -6.37 10.98 -13.36
N GLN A 24 -5.16 10.64 -12.96
CA GLN A 24 -4.32 9.74 -13.74
C GLN A 24 -5.08 8.41 -13.84
N SER A 25 -5.74 8.18 -14.97
CA SER A 25 -6.40 6.92 -15.24
C SER A 25 -5.33 5.86 -15.40
N VAL A 26 -5.37 4.85 -14.53
CA VAL A 26 -4.51 3.67 -14.65
C VAL A 26 -4.90 2.93 -15.93
N ARG A 27 -3.94 2.57 -16.78
CA ARG A 27 -4.20 1.86 -18.04
C ARG A 27 -4.28 0.36 -17.81
N PHE A 28 -4.85 -0.35 -18.77
CA PHE A 28 -4.85 -1.81 -18.78
C PHE A 28 -3.39 -2.34 -18.73
N GLY A 29 -3.12 -3.29 -17.86
CA GLY A 29 -1.78 -3.84 -17.60
C GLY A 29 -0.94 -3.03 -16.59
N GLU A 30 -1.44 -1.89 -16.11
CA GLU A 30 -0.77 -1.04 -15.13
C GLU A 30 -1.50 -1.07 -13.78
N ALA A 31 -0.78 -0.71 -12.73
CA ALA A 31 -1.33 -0.52 -11.39
C ALA A 31 -0.71 0.69 -10.70
N CYS A 32 -1.49 1.36 -9.86
CA CYS A 32 -1.00 2.38 -8.93
C CYS A 32 -1.23 1.93 -7.49
N VAL A 33 -0.23 2.05 -6.66
CA VAL A 33 -0.26 1.76 -5.22
C VAL A 33 -0.17 3.07 -4.46
N ARG A 34 -1.05 3.24 -3.49
CA ARG A 34 -1.01 4.38 -2.58
C ARG A 34 -0.98 3.88 -1.14
N VAL A 35 0.18 4.02 -0.50
CA VAL A 35 0.37 3.72 0.92
C VAL A 35 -0.10 4.93 1.71
N VAL A 36 -1.10 4.73 2.56
CA VAL A 36 -1.74 5.80 3.33
C VAL A 36 -0.95 6.08 4.60
N ASP A 37 -0.76 7.35 4.95
CA ASP A 37 -0.24 7.71 6.27
C ASP A 37 -1.35 7.53 7.31
N VAL A 38 -1.35 6.37 7.94
CA VAL A 38 -2.32 5.98 8.98
C VAL A 38 -1.75 6.12 10.41
N GLY A 39 -0.55 6.71 10.53
CA GLY A 39 0.23 6.65 11.75
C GLY A 39 0.88 5.27 11.90
N GLN A 40 0.88 4.70 13.13
CA GLN A 40 1.38 3.34 13.31
C GLN A 40 0.34 2.34 12.83
N GLY A 41 0.69 1.51 11.85
CA GLY A 41 -0.18 0.54 11.22
C GLY A 41 -0.05 0.51 9.70
N SER A 42 -0.92 -0.21 9.01
CA SER A 42 -0.86 -0.39 7.56
C SER A 42 -2.19 -0.14 6.88
N ALA A 43 -2.15 0.59 5.77
CA ALA A 43 -3.21 0.62 4.78
C ALA A 43 -2.62 1.01 3.43
N ALA A 44 -2.92 0.25 2.39
CA ALA A 44 -2.55 0.58 1.02
C ALA A 44 -3.73 0.37 0.08
N MET A 45 -3.92 1.32 -0.83
CA MET A 45 -4.91 1.22 -1.91
C MET A 45 -4.19 0.86 -3.19
N ILE A 46 -4.73 -0.11 -3.91
CA ILE A 46 -4.25 -0.54 -5.23
C ILE A 46 -5.34 -0.27 -6.25
N ASP A 47 -5.04 0.54 -7.24
CA ASP A 47 -5.91 0.82 -8.37
C ASP A 47 -5.36 0.16 -9.64
N THR A 48 -6.20 -0.57 -10.37
CA THR A 48 -5.99 -0.97 -11.76
C THR A 48 -6.91 -0.16 -12.67
N ALA A 49 -7.02 -0.48 -13.95
CA ALA A 49 -7.82 0.32 -14.87
C ALA A 49 -9.31 0.45 -14.47
N ARG A 50 -9.88 -0.58 -13.83
CA ARG A 50 -11.32 -0.64 -13.49
C ARG A 50 -11.60 -1.19 -12.09
N HIS A 51 -10.57 -1.70 -11.38
CA HIS A 51 -10.75 -2.33 -10.08
C HIS A 51 -9.91 -1.63 -9.01
N ARG A 52 -10.39 -1.73 -7.78
CA ARG A 52 -9.74 -1.18 -6.60
C ARG A 52 -9.70 -2.19 -5.47
N MET A 53 -8.53 -2.35 -4.87
CA MET A 53 -8.31 -3.17 -3.68
C MET A 53 -7.81 -2.28 -2.53
N LEU A 54 -8.27 -2.59 -1.33
CA LEU A 54 -7.70 -2.07 -0.09
C LEU A 54 -6.94 -3.20 0.60
N VAL A 55 -5.65 -3.02 0.82
CA VAL A 55 -4.78 -3.92 1.60
C VAL A 55 -4.60 -3.32 2.98
N ASP A 56 -5.09 -3.99 3.99
CA ASP A 56 -5.25 -3.52 5.36
C ASP A 56 -6.14 -2.28 5.49
N THR A 57 -6.62 -2.03 6.68
CA THR A 57 -7.64 -0.99 6.94
C THR A 57 -7.19 0.06 7.96
N GLY A 58 -5.90 -0.01 8.34
CA GLY A 58 -5.32 0.91 9.30
C GLY A 58 -5.80 0.71 10.73
N PRO A 59 -5.26 1.50 11.65
CA PRO A 59 -5.53 1.38 13.07
C PRO A 59 -6.90 1.91 13.49
N ARG A 60 -7.32 1.46 14.68
CA ARG A 60 -8.43 2.04 15.42
C ARG A 60 -7.93 2.70 16.70
N PHE A 61 -8.37 3.92 16.95
CA PHE A 61 -8.01 4.70 18.12
C PHE A 61 -9.27 5.09 18.91
N GLY A 62 -9.41 4.64 20.16
CA GLY A 62 -10.55 5.00 20.99
C GLY A 62 -11.90 4.77 20.32
N SER A 63 -12.66 5.82 20.06
CA SER A 63 -13.96 5.78 19.38
C SER A 63 -13.88 6.01 17.88
N GLY A 64 -12.70 6.29 17.30
CA GLY A 64 -12.48 6.55 15.88
C GLY A 64 -11.64 5.48 15.20
N ASP A 65 -11.78 5.38 13.88
CA ASP A 65 -10.92 4.58 13.03
C ASP A 65 -10.37 5.43 11.87
N VAL A 66 -9.18 5.06 11.42
CA VAL A 66 -8.50 5.73 10.30
C VAL A 66 -9.21 5.42 8.98
N GLY A 67 -9.90 4.29 8.91
CA GLY A 67 -10.70 3.92 7.74
C GLY A 67 -11.70 5.01 7.39
N ARG A 68 -12.44 5.50 8.38
CA ARG A 68 -13.43 6.56 8.18
C ARG A 68 -12.80 7.93 7.94
N SER A 69 -11.76 8.28 8.69
CA SER A 69 -11.22 9.65 8.73
C SER A 69 -10.21 9.94 7.61
N HIS A 70 -9.45 8.94 7.15
CA HIS A 70 -8.37 9.10 6.16
C HIS A 70 -8.59 8.28 4.90
N ILE A 71 -8.93 6.97 5.04
CA ILE A 71 -9.00 6.08 3.88
C ILE A 71 -10.26 6.34 3.05
N LEU A 72 -11.43 6.46 3.66
CA LEU A 72 -12.68 6.71 2.93
C LEU A 72 -12.66 8.03 2.12
N PRO A 73 -12.20 9.18 2.66
CA PRO A 73 -12.05 10.40 1.86
C PRO A 73 -11.12 10.20 0.66
N LEU A 74 -10.02 9.45 0.84
CA LEU A 74 -9.09 9.12 -0.23
C LEU A 74 -9.76 8.26 -1.31
N LEU A 75 -10.47 7.19 -0.93
CA LEU A 75 -11.23 6.36 -1.87
C LEU A 75 -12.20 7.17 -2.71
N ARG A 76 -12.87 8.16 -2.09
CA ARG A 76 -13.83 9.03 -2.78
C ARG A 76 -13.18 10.07 -3.69
N SER A 77 -11.97 10.54 -3.37
CA SER A 77 -11.28 11.59 -4.13
C SER A 77 -10.55 11.06 -5.35
N THR A 78 -10.27 9.76 -5.43
CA THR A 78 -9.39 9.17 -6.44
C THR A 78 -10.11 8.50 -7.61
N GLY A 79 -11.40 8.78 -7.79
CA GLY A 79 -12.16 8.34 -8.97
C GLY A 79 -13.42 7.51 -8.64
N PRO A 80 -14.14 7.07 -9.68
CA PRO A 80 -15.47 6.46 -9.55
C PRO A 80 -15.46 4.98 -9.15
N HIS A 81 -14.29 4.39 -8.90
CA HIS A 81 -14.19 2.97 -8.59
C HIS A 81 -14.78 2.69 -7.20
N GLU A 82 -15.65 1.70 -7.16
CA GLU A 82 -16.06 1.06 -5.92
C GLU A 82 -14.89 0.28 -5.33
N LEU A 83 -15.02 -0.17 -4.10
CA LEU A 83 -14.04 -1.07 -3.49
C LEU A 83 -14.42 -2.51 -3.87
N ASP A 84 -13.59 -3.16 -4.69
CA ASP A 84 -13.86 -4.50 -5.24
C ASP A 84 -13.37 -5.61 -4.30
N LEU A 85 -12.35 -5.34 -3.49
CA LEU A 85 -11.78 -6.31 -2.55
C LEU A 85 -11.11 -5.61 -1.38
N THR A 86 -11.31 -6.14 -0.18
CA THR A 86 -10.47 -5.85 0.99
C THR A 86 -9.61 -7.06 1.29
N LEU A 87 -8.28 -6.89 1.32
CA LEU A 87 -7.34 -7.91 1.75
C LEU A 87 -6.76 -7.50 3.11
N LEU A 88 -6.92 -8.35 4.10
CA LEU A 88 -6.30 -8.18 5.41
C LEU A 88 -5.09 -9.08 5.51
N SER A 89 -3.95 -8.51 5.85
CA SER A 89 -2.78 -9.29 6.14
C SER A 89 -3.00 -10.16 7.39
N HIS A 90 -3.39 -9.57 8.50
CA HIS A 90 -3.69 -10.25 9.77
C HIS A 90 -4.67 -9.45 10.62
N THR A 91 -4.97 -9.89 11.86
CA THR A 91 -6.09 -9.36 12.64
C THR A 91 -5.70 -8.31 13.68
N ASP A 92 -4.42 -7.94 13.81
CA ASP A 92 -3.98 -6.90 14.72
C ASP A 92 -4.63 -5.55 14.43
N LEU A 93 -4.93 -4.80 15.47
CA LEU A 93 -5.74 -3.57 15.40
C LEU A 93 -5.11 -2.46 14.54
N ASP A 94 -3.82 -2.48 14.33
CA ASP A 94 -3.13 -1.51 13.47
C ASP A 94 -3.20 -1.88 11.96
N HIS A 95 -3.74 -3.07 11.65
CA HIS A 95 -4.06 -3.52 10.28
C HIS A 95 -5.57 -3.68 10.05
N ALA A 96 -6.29 -4.29 11.00
CA ALA A 96 -7.71 -4.62 10.87
C ALA A 96 -8.64 -3.60 11.56
N GLY A 97 -8.11 -2.51 12.12
CA GLY A 97 -8.88 -1.58 12.95
C GLY A 97 -10.07 -0.92 12.25
N GLY A 98 -9.99 -0.67 10.95
CA GLY A 98 -11.07 -0.12 10.13
C GLY A 98 -12.00 -1.16 9.51
N LEU A 99 -11.74 -2.46 9.66
CA LEU A 99 -12.48 -3.51 8.95
C LEU A 99 -13.99 -3.44 9.15
N VAL A 100 -14.45 -3.32 10.39
CA VAL A 100 -15.88 -3.27 10.72
C VAL A 100 -16.55 -2.09 10.03
N PHE A 101 -15.88 -0.95 9.96
CA PHE A 101 -16.37 0.22 9.24
C PHE A 101 -16.49 -0.08 7.73
N PHE A 102 -15.47 -0.65 7.09
CA PHE A 102 -15.51 -0.96 5.66
C PHE A 102 -16.56 -2.01 5.31
N GLN A 103 -16.71 -3.06 6.11
CA GLN A 103 -17.77 -4.06 5.93
C GLN A 103 -19.17 -3.47 6.04
N SER A 104 -19.38 -2.51 6.95
CA SER A 104 -20.66 -1.82 7.07
C SER A 104 -20.90 -0.83 5.93
N TYR A 105 -19.85 -0.17 5.46
CA TYR A 105 -19.95 0.86 4.43
C TYR A 105 -20.03 0.28 3.01
N PHE A 106 -19.32 -0.82 2.77
CA PHE A 106 -19.28 -1.57 1.51
C PHE A 106 -19.71 -3.03 1.75
N PRO A 107 -20.97 -3.31 2.07
CA PRO A 107 -21.42 -4.63 2.51
C PRO A 107 -21.31 -5.72 1.43
N SER A 108 -21.22 -5.34 0.16
CA SER A 108 -21.07 -6.26 -0.97
C SER A 108 -19.61 -6.55 -1.33
N THR A 109 -18.64 -5.84 -0.72
CA THR A 109 -17.22 -6.02 -1.02
C THR A 109 -16.71 -7.30 -0.33
N PRO A 110 -16.18 -8.27 -1.10
CA PRO A 110 -15.57 -9.46 -0.53
C PRO A 110 -14.32 -9.10 0.28
N SER A 111 -13.96 -9.97 1.22
CA SER A 111 -12.71 -9.87 1.97
C SER A 111 -11.92 -11.16 1.97
N ILE A 112 -10.61 -11.03 1.80
CA ILE A 112 -9.62 -12.08 2.05
C ILE A 112 -8.88 -11.70 3.33
N GLY A 113 -8.66 -12.66 4.21
CA GLY A 113 -7.91 -12.47 5.45
C GLY A 113 -7.18 -13.75 5.84
N PRO A 114 -6.47 -13.79 6.96
CA PRO A 114 -5.60 -14.91 7.32
C PRO A 114 -6.32 -16.26 7.41
N ASP A 115 -7.62 -16.27 7.71
CA ASP A 115 -8.40 -17.51 7.88
C ASP A 115 -8.93 -18.07 6.55
N ASN A 116 -9.05 -17.27 5.51
CA ASN A 116 -9.47 -17.68 4.16
C ASN A 116 -8.43 -17.38 3.08
N CYS A 117 -7.20 -17.08 3.48
CA CYS A 117 -6.07 -16.90 2.59
C CYS A 117 -5.67 -18.25 1.98
N VAL A 118 -5.82 -18.39 0.68
CA VAL A 118 -5.39 -19.59 -0.03
C VAL A 118 -4.00 -19.37 -0.58
N ASN A 119 -3.03 -20.13 -0.06
CA ASN A 119 -1.62 -20.01 -0.43
C ASN A 119 -1.40 -20.37 -1.92
N GLY A 120 -0.93 -19.41 -2.71
CA GLY A 120 -0.72 -19.53 -4.15
C GLY A 120 -1.97 -19.28 -5.00
N ASN A 121 -3.10 -18.86 -4.41
CA ASN A 121 -4.27 -18.44 -5.19
C ASN A 121 -3.95 -17.20 -6.00
N SER A 122 -4.32 -17.20 -7.28
CA SER A 122 -4.02 -16.10 -8.20
C SER A 122 -5.25 -15.72 -9.03
N TRP A 123 -5.38 -14.41 -9.32
CA TRP A 123 -6.40 -13.88 -10.22
C TRP A 123 -5.83 -12.72 -11.04
N PHE A 124 -6.57 -12.30 -12.05
CA PHE A 124 -6.21 -11.16 -12.90
C PHE A 124 -7.28 -10.08 -12.82
N TRP A 125 -6.86 -8.83 -12.67
CA TRP A 125 -7.65 -7.64 -12.90
C TRP A 125 -6.96 -6.74 -13.90
N ASP A 126 -7.65 -6.41 -14.97
CA ASP A 126 -7.18 -5.49 -16.00
C ASP A 126 -5.75 -5.77 -16.51
N GLY A 127 -5.38 -7.06 -16.62
CA GLY A 127 -4.05 -7.47 -17.06
C GLY A 127 -2.97 -7.50 -15.97
N VAL A 128 -3.32 -7.14 -14.73
CA VAL A 128 -2.45 -7.27 -13.55
C VAL A 128 -2.75 -8.57 -12.83
N ARG A 129 -1.71 -9.33 -12.49
CA ARG A 129 -1.81 -10.57 -11.72
C ARG A 129 -1.64 -10.28 -10.24
N PHE A 130 -2.50 -10.87 -9.44
CA PHE A 130 -2.44 -10.87 -7.99
C PHE A 130 -2.30 -12.30 -7.48
N THR A 131 -1.44 -12.52 -6.49
CA THR A 131 -1.23 -13.84 -5.88
C THR A 131 -1.16 -13.69 -4.37
N THR A 132 -2.01 -14.42 -3.65
CA THR A 132 -1.90 -14.50 -2.18
C THR A 132 -0.91 -15.59 -1.78
N LEU A 133 -0.07 -15.27 -0.78
CA LEU A 133 0.87 -16.21 -0.17
C LEU A 133 0.73 -16.15 1.35
N GLN A 134 0.85 -17.32 1.99
CA GLN A 134 0.83 -17.42 3.44
C GLN A 134 1.84 -18.48 3.88
N ALA A 135 2.61 -18.17 4.94
CA ALA A 135 3.53 -19.13 5.52
C ALA A 135 2.75 -20.23 6.26
N GLU A 136 3.02 -21.48 5.93
CA GLU A 136 2.33 -22.62 6.52
C GLU A 136 3.07 -23.13 7.77
N GLY A 137 2.31 -23.67 8.73
CA GLY A 137 2.86 -24.29 9.94
C GLY A 137 3.27 -23.32 11.06
N LEU A 138 3.05 -22.01 10.86
CA LEU A 138 3.25 -21.00 11.89
C LEU A 138 1.91 -20.59 12.53
N THR A 139 1.95 -20.21 13.81
CA THR A 139 0.74 -20.02 14.62
C THR A 139 0.56 -18.59 15.15
N THR A 140 1.58 -17.74 15.09
CA THR A 140 1.43 -16.34 15.49
C THR A 140 0.59 -15.59 14.47
N ASP A 141 -0.20 -14.62 14.91
CA ASP A 141 -1.06 -13.85 14.00
C ASP A 141 -0.25 -13.16 12.91
N ASN A 142 0.86 -12.54 13.28
CA ASN A 142 1.79 -11.91 12.34
C ASN A 142 2.31 -12.89 11.28
N ASP A 143 2.74 -14.08 11.68
CA ASP A 143 3.31 -15.07 10.74
C ASP A 143 2.24 -15.72 9.84
N ARG A 144 0.99 -15.67 10.26
CA ARG A 144 -0.18 -16.07 9.45
C ARG A 144 -0.64 -14.96 8.51
N SER A 145 0.11 -13.86 8.38
CA SER A 145 -0.23 -12.80 7.44
C SER A 145 -0.51 -13.35 6.05
N CYS A 146 -1.68 -12.97 5.50
CA CYS A 146 -2.00 -13.15 4.10
C CYS A 146 -1.27 -12.09 3.30
N THR A 147 -0.15 -12.44 2.70
CA THR A 147 0.66 -11.52 1.91
C THR A 147 0.19 -11.47 0.48
N LEU A 148 0.47 -10.38 -0.24
CA LEU A 148 0.03 -10.17 -1.61
C LEU A 148 1.21 -9.87 -2.51
N LEU A 149 1.36 -10.64 -3.56
CA LEU A 149 2.24 -10.36 -4.69
C LEU A 149 1.38 -9.78 -5.82
N MET A 150 1.75 -8.61 -6.32
CA MET A 150 1.15 -7.94 -7.47
C MET A 150 2.17 -7.87 -8.60
N GLU A 151 1.79 -8.37 -9.76
CA GLU A 151 2.65 -8.42 -10.95
C GLU A 151 1.96 -7.76 -12.13
N THR A 152 2.58 -6.73 -12.68
CA THR A 152 2.24 -6.17 -13.98
C THR A 152 3.16 -6.78 -15.05
N GLN A 153 3.09 -6.32 -16.28
CA GLN A 153 3.98 -6.82 -17.33
C GLN A 153 5.48 -6.62 -17.00
N ASN A 154 5.82 -5.51 -16.34
CA ASN A 154 7.22 -5.10 -16.15
C ASN A 154 7.58 -4.78 -14.70
N GLN A 155 6.63 -4.77 -13.79
CA GLN A 155 6.83 -4.31 -12.41
C GLN A 155 6.18 -5.27 -11.42
N THR A 156 6.79 -5.40 -10.26
CA THR A 156 6.32 -6.26 -9.18
C THR A 156 6.25 -5.48 -7.88
N ALA A 157 5.14 -5.63 -7.15
CA ALA A 157 5.02 -5.11 -5.80
C ALA A 157 4.67 -6.22 -4.81
N TYR A 158 5.25 -6.17 -3.61
CA TYR A 158 4.99 -7.13 -2.56
C TYR A 158 4.51 -6.46 -1.27
N PHE A 159 3.38 -6.93 -0.77
CA PHE A 159 2.73 -6.50 0.46
C PHE A 159 2.86 -7.62 1.48
N SER A 160 3.76 -7.47 2.40
CA SER A 160 4.25 -8.54 3.25
C SER A 160 3.46 -8.73 4.56
N GLY A 161 2.57 -7.79 4.92
CA GLY A 161 2.01 -7.78 6.26
C GLY A 161 3.11 -7.76 7.33
N ASP A 162 2.89 -8.42 8.44
CA ASP A 162 3.80 -8.40 9.58
C ASP A 162 4.62 -9.68 9.76
N ILE A 163 4.89 -10.38 8.64
CA ILE A 163 5.66 -11.63 8.67
C ILE A 163 7.02 -11.45 9.37
N SER A 164 7.37 -12.44 10.21
CA SER A 164 8.68 -12.53 10.83
C SER A 164 9.72 -13.15 9.88
N LYS A 165 11.00 -13.12 10.29
CA LYS A 165 12.10 -13.80 9.57
C LYS A 165 11.83 -15.29 9.33
N GLN A 166 11.10 -15.94 10.21
CA GLN A 166 10.74 -17.35 10.07
C GLN A 166 9.73 -17.54 8.94
N ALA A 167 8.70 -16.72 8.87
CA ALA A 167 7.74 -16.72 7.78
C ALA A 167 8.40 -16.31 6.44
N GLU A 168 9.26 -15.27 6.45
CA GLU A 168 10.06 -14.89 5.28
C GLU A 168 10.80 -16.10 4.71
N GLN A 169 11.51 -16.87 5.55
CA GLN A 169 12.29 -18.03 5.12
C GLN A 169 11.42 -19.11 4.44
N LEU A 170 10.21 -19.35 4.95
CA LEU A 170 9.27 -20.30 4.35
C LEU A 170 8.74 -19.81 2.99
N LEU A 171 8.60 -18.52 2.82
CA LEU A 171 8.08 -17.91 1.59
C LEU A 171 9.13 -17.69 0.51
N LEU A 172 10.43 -17.66 0.84
CA LEU A 172 11.51 -17.32 -0.11
C LEU A 172 11.42 -18.07 -1.44
N THR A 173 11.12 -19.37 -1.43
CA THR A 173 11.04 -20.18 -2.67
C THR A 173 9.88 -19.81 -3.59
N ARG A 174 8.93 -19.01 -3.09
CA ARG A 174 7.74 -18.56 -3.83
C ARG A 174 7.78 -17.08 -4.19
N LEU A 175 8.72 -16.35 -3.60
CA LEU A 175 8.88 -14.92 -3.85
C LEU A 175 9.79 -14.68 -5.05
N PRO A 176 9.50 -13.65 -5.86
CA PRO A 176 10.35 -13.29 -7.01
C PRO A 176 11.72 -12.78 -6.56
N HIS A 177 12.61 -12.68 -7.51
CA HIS A 177 13.80 -11.84 -7.41
C HIS A 177 13.46 -10.45 -7.94
N ASP A 178 14.07 -9.41 -7.36
CA ASP A 178 14.01 -8.01 -7.82
C ASP A 178 12.56 -7.47 -7.89
N VAL A 179 12.08 -6.88 -6.81
CA VAL A 179 10.76 -6.25 -6.77
C VAL A 179 10.87 -4.73 -6.89
N SER A 180 9.95 -4.11 -7.58
CA SER A 180 9.94 -2.64 -7.75
C SER A 180 9.50 -1.92 -6.49
N LEU A 181 8.50 -2.48 -5.80
CA LEU A 181 7.96 -1.92 -4.56
C LEU A 181 7.79 -2.99 -3.49
N LEU A 182 8.26 -2.70 -2.29
CA LEU A 182 8.03 -3.53 -1.10
C LEU A 182 7.38 -2.69 0.01
N LEU A 183 6.23 -3.13 0.53
CA LEU A 183 5.83 -2.71 1.87
C LEU A 183 6.62 -3.52 2.89
N ALA A 184 7.42 -2.83 3.70
CA ALA A 184 8.36 -3.47 4.62
C ALA A 184 7.64 -4.35 5.65
N PRO A 185 8.08 -5.61 5.83
CA PRO A 185 7.47 -6.48 6.83
C PRO A 185 7.49 -5.85 8.22
N HIS A 186 6.35 -5.92 8.90
CA HIS A 186 6.19 -5.50 10.28
C HIS A 186 6.70 -4.08 10.53
N HIS A 187 6.33 -3.15 9.62
CA HIS A 187 6.70 -1.73 9.66
C HIS A 187 8.21 -1.47 9.72
N GLY A 188 9.03 -2.44 9.35
CA GLY A 188 10.49 -2.40 9.51
C GLY A 188 10.97 -2.84 10.90
N SER A 189 10.26 -3.73 11.58
CA SER A 189 10.67 -4.32 12.87
C SER A 189 11.98 -5.09 12.78
N ALA A 190 12.75 -5.12 13.88
CA ALA A 190 13.97 -5.95 13.97
C ALA A 190 13.71 -7.46 13.86
N SER A 191 12.43 -7.89 14.07
CA SER A 191 11.99 -9.29 13.95
C SER A 191 11.85 -9.75 12.49
N SER A 192 11.88 -8.83 11.53
CA SER A 192 11.64 -9.07 10.11
C SER A 192 12.78 -8.57 9.22
N SER A 193 12.57 -8.55 7.91
CA SER A 193 13.53 -8.09 6.88
C SER A 193 14.90 -8.76 7.02
N SER A 194 14.91 -10.11 7.02
CA SER A 194 16.15 -10.89 7.08
C SER A 194 17.05 -10.60 5.86
N MET A 195 18.37 -10.76 6.00
CA MET A 195 19.28 -10.52 4.86
C MET A 195 18.96 -11.40 3.63
N PRO A 196 18.66 -12.70 3.78
CA PRO A 196 18.24 -13.50 2.64
C PRO A 196 16.99 -12.94 1.92
N PHE A 197 15.99 -12.49 2.68
CA PHE A 197 14.78 -11.89 2.15
C PHE A 197 15.09 -10.57 1.43
N VAL A 198 15.85 -9.67 2.05
CA VAL A 198 16.19 -8.37 1.47
C VAL A 198 17.00 -8.55 0.18
N ARG A 199 17.98 -9.48 0.17
CA ARG A 199 18.79 -9.75 -1.02
C ARG A 199 18.04 -10.42 -2.15
N GLN A 200 17.11 -11.32 -1.84
CA GLN A 200 16.32 -11.97 -2.89
C GLN A 200 15.36 -10.98 -3.54
N LEU A 201 14.64 -10.21 -2.73
CA LEU A 201 13.68 -9.25 -3.26
C LEU A 201 14.36 -8.00 -3.84
N ALA A 202 15.57 -7.65 -3.38
CA ALA A 202 16.37 -6.50 -3.82
C ALA A 202 15.49 -5.29 -4.24
N PRO A 203 14.58 -4.80 -3.36
CA PRO A 203 13.54 -3.88 -3.79
C PRO A 203 14.13 -2.55 -4.26
N GLU A 204 13.61 -2.01 -5.38
CA GLU A 204 13.97 -0.67 -5.84
C GLU A 204 13.50 0.38 -4.82
N VAL A 205 12.27 0.20 -4.31
CA VAL A 205 11.67 1.06 -3.29
C VAL A 205 11.13 0.21 -2.15
N VAL A 206 11.47 0.56 -0.91
CA VAL A 206 10.82 0.03 0.29
C VAL A 206 10.08 1.14 1.01
N VAL A 207 8.85 0.87 1.43
CA VAL A 207 8.01 1.78 2.20
C VAL A 207 7.78 1.22 3.59
N TYR A 208 8.14 2.00 4.60
CA TYR A 208 7.78 1.75 5.98
C TYR A 208 6.48 2.46 6.32
N SER A 209 5.42 1.72 6.58
CA SER A 209 4.15 2.27 7.08
C SER A 209 4.22 2.37 8.61
N ALA A 210 4.80 3.44 9.12
CA ALA A 210 5.10 3.60 10.53
C ALA A 210 4.73 4.99 11.05
N GLY A 211 4.34 5.09 12.31
CA GLY A 211 3.96 6.35 12.93
C GLY A 211 5.16 7.19 13.37
N LYS A 212 4.98 8.52 13.36
CA LYS A 212 5.99 9.44 13.88
C LYS A 212 6.23 9.17 15.37
N ALA A 213 7.51 9.07 15.74
CA ALA A 213 7.91 8.80 17.13
C ALA A 213 7.19 7.59 17.77
N ASN A 214 6.94 6.53 16.98
CA ASN A 214 6.25 5.35 17.45
C ASN A 214 7.03 4.64 18.58
N ARG A 215 6.31 4.09 19.54
CA ARG A 215 6.90 3.44 20.74
C ARG A 215 7.71 2.19 20.43
N TYR A 216 7.57 1.63 19.23
CA TYR A 216 8.24 0.40 18.80
C TYR A 216 9.62 0.67 18.21
N GLY A 217 9.94 1.93 17.89
CA GLY A 217 11.17 2.32 17.21
C GLY A 217 11.25 1.81 15.77
N HIS A 218 10.11 1.77 15.07
CA HIS A 218 10.04 1.39 13.66
C HIS A 218 10.20 2.60 12.73
N PRO A 219 10.92 2.46 11.59
CA PRO A 219 11.72 1.31 11.21
C PRO A 219 12.97 1.17 12.10
N HIS A 220 13.32 -0.06 12.46
CA HIS A 220 14.47 -0.33 13.30
C HIS A 220 15.79 -0.06 12.53
N PRO A 221 16.82 0.61 13.12
CA PRO A 221 18.04 1.00 12.42
C PRO A 221 18.79 -0.15 11.75
N ARG A 222 18.70 -1.38 12.28
CA ARG A 222 19.29 -2.57 11.64
C ARG A 222 18.59 -2.94 10.34
N VAL A 223 17.28 -2.72 10.23
CA VAL A 223 16.49 -2.98 9.03
C VAL A 223 16.82 -1.93 7.98
N VAL A 224 16.79 -0.65 8.36
CA VAL A 224 17.21 0.46 7.49
C VAL A 224 18.59 0.19 6.87
N ARG A 225 19.59 -0.22 7.68
CA ARG A 225 20.92 -0.54 7.15
C ARG A 225 20.93 -1.70 6.16
N ARG A 226 20.10 -2.74 6.33
CA ARG A 226 20.05 -3.87 5.39
C ARG A 226 19.60 -3.42 4.00
N TYR A 227 18.54 -2.61 3.94
CA TYR A 227 18.06 -2.04 2.66
C TYR A 227 19.06 -1.03 2.08
N SER A 228 19.75 -0.25 2.93
CA SER A 228 20.82 0.65 2.44
C SER A 228 21.99 -0.12 1.80
N TRP A 229 22.36 -1.31 2.32
CA TRP A 229 23.40 -2.12 1.73
C TRP A 229 23.05 -2.66 0.34
N GLU A 230 21.80 -2.89 0.06
CA GLU A 230 21.30 -3.31 -1.27
C GLU A 230 20.95 -2.11 -2.17
N GLY A 231 21.23 -0.87 -1.74
CA GLY A 231 20.98 0.33 -2.55
C GLY A 231 19.51 0.72 -2.69
N THR A 232 18.62 0.14 -1.90
CA THR A 232 17.17 0.38 -1.92
C THR A 232 16.82 1.83 -1.55
N ARG A 233 15.98 2.49 -2.33
CA ARG A 233 15.33 3.75 -1.94
C ARG A 233 14.33 3.49 -0.82
N GLN A 234 14.46 4.21 0.30
CA GLN A 234 13.66 4.00 1.50
C GLN A 234 12.76 5.20 1.77
N LEU A 235 11.48 4.94 2.02
CA LEU A 235 10.48 5.95 2.34
C LEU A 235 9.72 5.54 3.61
N ASN A 236 9.31 6.54 4.40
CA ASN A 236 8.59 6.33 5.65
C ASN A 236 7.37 7.23 5.69
N THR A 237 6.17 6.67 5.88
CA THR A 237 4.93 7.46 5.95
C THR A 237 4.96 8.52 7.06
N ALA A 238 5.68 8.27 8.16
CA ALA A 238 5.87 9.25 9.22
C ALA A 238 6.56 10.55 8.75
N GLU A 239 7.46 10.45 7.79
CA GLU A 239 8.26 11.55 7.26
C GLU A 239 7.68 12.09 5.95
N ASN A 240 7.34 11.18 5.05
CA ASN A 240 6.93 11.48 3.68
C ASN A 240 5.40 11.67 3.51
N GLY A 241 4.58 11.36 4.54
CA GLY A 241 3.13 11.32 4.39
C GLY A 241 2.66 10.13 3.54
N ALA A 242 1.51 10.26 2.90
CA ALA A 242 1.07 9.24 1.96
C ALA A 242 2.02 9.15 0.76
N ILE A 243 2.27 7.91 0.31
CA ILE A 243 3.25 7.61 -0.74
C ILE A 243 2.52 6.95 -1.90
N GLN A 244 2.68 7.49 -3.09
CA GLN A 244 2.11 6.93 -4.32
C GLN A 244 3.23 6.42 -5.24
N TRP A 245 3.08 5.19 -5.70
CA TRP A 245 3.90 4.55 -6.72
C TRP A 245 2.99 3.99 -7.82
N CYS A 246 3.39 4.13 -9.08
CA CYS A 246 2.66 3.57 -10.22
C CYS A 246 3.61 2.77 -11.13
N SER A 247 3.18 1.60 -11.57
CA SER A 247 3.96 0.72 -12.43
C SER A 247 4.32 1.31 -13.79
N ALA A 248 3.54 2.28 -14.27
CA ALA A 248 3.82 3.02 -15.52
C ALA A 248 5.06 3.93 -15.41
N MET A 249 5.39 4.39 -14.21
CA MET A 249 6.52 5.28 -13.93
C MET A 249 7.22 4.84 -12.63
N PRO A 250 7.83 3.65 -12.57
CA PRO A 250 8.30 3.06 -11.33
C PRO A 250 9.38 3.86 -10.61
N ASN A 251 10.17 4.63 -11.36
CA ASN A 251 11.21 5.51 -10.82
C ASN A 251 10.66 6.79 -10.19
N VAL A 252 9.39 7.13 -10.43
CA VAL A 252 8.72 8.32 -9.89
C VAL A 252 7.83 7.90 -8.74
N VAL A 253 8.23 8.28 -7.53
CA VAL A 253 7.43 8.07 -6.32
C VAL A 253 7.04 9.44 -5.80
N HIS A 254 5.74 9.68 -5.70
CA HIS A 254 5.19 10.90 -5.13
C HIS A 254 4.94 10.71 -3.64
N ALA A 255 5.50 11.58 -2.84
CA ALA A 255 5.25 11.66 -1.40
C ALA A 255 4.42 12.91 -1.11
N GLN A 256 3.46 12.79 -0.19
CA GLN A 256 2.61 13.93 0.18
C GLN A 256 3.40 15.05 0.87
N ARG A 257 4.46 14.67 1.55
CA ARG A 257 5.44 15.54 2.18
C ARG A 257 6.79 15.22 1.54
N ASP A 258 7.05 15.80 0.39
CA ASP A 258 8.40 15.82 -0.17
C ASP A 258 9.21 16.73 0.76
N GLY A 259 10.22 16.15 1.42
CA GLY A 259 11.07 16.91 2.32
C GLY A 259 11.76 18.05 1.54
N ASP A 260 11.66 19.24 2.08
CA ASP A 260 12.41 20.44 1.66
C ASP A 260 13.94 20.20 1.75
#